data_79d21fddb04c6dd1bafab9d4738a1e72
#
_entry.id   79d21fddb04c6dd1bafab9d4738a1e72
#
_cell.length_a   1.000
_cell.length_b   1.000
_cell.length_c   1.000
_cell.angle_alpha   90.00
_cell.angle_beta   90.00
_cell.angle_gamma   90.00
#
_symmetry.space_group_name_H-M   'P 1'
#
loop_
_entity.id
_entity.type
_entity.pdbx_description
1 polymer ?
#
loop_
_entity_poly.entity_id
_entity_poly.type
_entity_poly.pdbx_seq_one_letter_code
_entity_poly.pdbx_strand_id
1 'polypeptide(L)'
;MVLQRSDLKKAKRVVVKVGSSTITHQNGKRDFGRIDRLAREMSDLQNQGREMILVTSGAVAVGVDRLGLPEKPRTIPGKQAAAAIGQGILMHTYEKFFAEYGQIVAQVLLTRMEA
;
A
#
# COMPACT_ATOMS: atom_id res chain seq x y z
N MET A 1 25.78 12.17 -8.60
CA MET A 1 24.99 13.29 -8.06
C MET A 1 24.53 12.93 -6.65
N VAL A 2 24.81 13.76 -5.69
CA VAL A 2 24.40 13.52 -4.32
C VAL A 2 23.11 14.27 -4.05
N LEU A 3 22.06 13.55 -3.67
CA LEU A 3 20.78 14.15 -3.29
C LEU A 3 20.88 14.68 -1.86
N GLN A 4 20.42 15.89 -1.66
CA GLN A 4 20.34 16.50 -0.34
C GLN A 4 18.86 16.58 0.10
N ARG A 5 18.62 16.78 1.39
CA ARG A 5 17.25 16.92 1.91
C ARG A 5 16.47 18.05 1.24
N SER A 6 17.15 19.12 0.89
CA SER A 6 16.53 20.26 0.19
C SER A 6 15.99 19.85 -1.18
N ASP A 7 16.59 18.85 -1.83
CA ASP A 7 16.13 18.35 -3.12
C ASP A 7 14.80 17.61 -2.98
N LEU A 8 14.59 16.91 -1.87
CA LEU A 8 13.32 16.21 -1.60
C LEU A 8 12.17 17.20 -1.44
N LYS A 9 12.40 18.35 -0.85
CA LYS A 9 11.37 19.38 -0.71
C LYS A 9 10.92 19.95 -2.06
N LYS A 10 11.77 19.87 -3.06
CA LYS A 10 11.51 20.36 -4.43
C LYS A 10 10.98 19.27 -5.34
N ALA A 11 10.94 18.02 -4.88
CA ALA A 11 10.51 16.89 -5.69
C ALA A 11 9.03 17.06 -6.06
N LYS A 12 8.76 17.04 -7.35
CA LYS A 12 7.38 17.11 -7.86
C LYS A 12 6.70 15.75 -7.81
N ARG A 13 7.43 14.70 -8.08
CA ARG A 13 6.92 13.33 -8.02
C ARG A 13 7.58 12.60 -6.85
N VAL A 14 6.74 12.04 -5.98
CA VAL A 14 7.21 11.36 -4.77
C VAL A 14 6.66 9.94 -4.77
N VAL A 15 7.55 8.97 -4.63
CA VAL A 15 7.18 7.56 -4.51
C VAL A 15 7.34 7.17 -3.04
N VAL A 16 6.24 6.74 -2.44
CA VAL A 16 6.22 6.25 -1.07
C VAL A 16 6.10 4.74 -1.10
N LYS A 17 7.07 4.05 -0.53
CA LYS A 17 7.07 2.60 -0.48
C LYS A 17 6.77 2.15 0.96
N VAL A 18 5.74 1.33 1.12
CA VAL A 18 5.36 0.79 2.43
C VAL A 18 5.37 -0.73 2.41
N GLY A 19 5.99 -1.32 3.41
CA GLY A 19 5.97 -2.76 3.62
C GLY A 19 4.72 -3.20 4.37
N SER A 20 4.48 -4.53 4.40
CA SER A 20 3.31 -5.08 5.07
C SER A 20 3.26 -4.74 6.56
N SER A 21 4.40 -4.76 7.25
CA SER A 21 4.47 -4.46 8.67
C SER A 21 4.12 -3.01 9.02
N THR A 22 4.17 -2.12 8.03
CA THR A 22 3.79 -0.72 8.23
C THR A 22 2.27 -0.54 8.30
N ILE A 23 1.53 -1.35 7.57
CA ILE A 23 0.07 -1.19 7.40
C ILE A 23 -0.73 -2.29 8.09
N THR A 24 -0.06 -3.25 8.73
CA THR A 24 -0.73 -4.30 9.49
C THR A 24 -0.16 -4.37 10.90
N HIS A 25 -0.99 -4.82 11.83
CA HIS A 25 -0.54 -5.22 13.16
C HIS A 25 0.18 -6.57 13.08
N GLN A 26 0.82 -6.96 14.18
CA GLN A 26 1.53 -8.25 14.24
C GLN A 26 0.62 -9.45 13.96
N ASN A 27 -0.66 -9.34 14.30
CA ASN A 27 -1.64 -10.39 14.06
C ASN A 27 -2.17 -10.43 12.61
N GLY A 28 -1.63 -9.60 11.72
CA GLY A 28 -2.02 -9.54 10.32
C GLY A 28 -3.23 -8.67 10.01
N LYS A 29 -3.90 -8.17 11.02
CA LYS A 29 -5.03 -7.26 10.82
C LYS A 29 -4.55 -5.89 10.40
N ARG A 30 -5.34 -5.22 9.55
CA ARG A 30 -4.98 -3.89 9.04
C ARG A 30 -4.89 -2.87 10.17
N ASP A 31 -3.85 -2.07 10.16
CA ASP A 31 -3.66 -0.96 11.08
C ASP A 31 -4.29 0.30 10.50
N PHE A 32 -5.54 0.52 10.82
CA PHE A 32 -6.31 1.62 10.23
C PHE A 32 -5.75 2.99 10.59
N GLY A 33 -5.21 3.13 11.80
CA GLY A 33 -4.61 4.40 12.20
C GLY A 33 -3.42 4.79 11.35
N ARG A 34 -2.55 3.82 11.04
CA ARG A 34 -1.40 4.07 10.16
C ARG A 34 -1.80 4.27 8.73
N ILE A 35 -2.78 3.51 8.23
CA ILE A 35 -3.28 3.68 6.87
C ILE A 35 -3.92 5.07 6.71
N ASP A 36 -4.71 5.50 7.70
CA ASP A 36 -5.32 6.83 7.70
C ASP A 36 -4.26 7.93 7.68
N ARG A 37 -3.25 7.82 8.53
CA ARG A 37 -2.17 8.80 8.57
C ARG A 37 -1.44 8.89 7.23
N LEU A 38 -1.14 7.74 6.63
CA LEU A 38 -0.49 7.68 5.32
C LEU A 38 -1.35 8.37 4.26
N ALA A 39 -2.64 8.03 4.22
CA ALA A 39 -3.56 8.62 3.25
C ALA A 39 -3.68 10.13 3.44
N ARG A 40 -3.76 10.60 4.67
CA ARG A 40 -3.87 12.02 4.98
C ARG A 40 -2.61 12.78 4.57
N GLU A 41 -1.44 12.29 4.92
CA GLU A 41 -0.18 12.94 4.60
C GLU A 41 0.09 12.96 3.10
N MET A 42 -0.18 11.85 2.40
CA MET A 42 -0.04 11.80 0.94
C MET A 42 -1.03 12.73 0.25
N SER A 43 -2.26 12.79 0.74
CA SER A 43 -3.29 13.67 0.19
C SER A 43 -2.89 15.14 0.35
N ASP A 44 -2.32 15.49 1.49
CA ASP A 44 -1.84 16.85 1.74
C ASP A 44 -0.73 17.23 0.76
N LEU A 45 0.21 16.34 0.52
CA LEU A 45 1.28 16.57 -0.44
C LEU A 45 0.76 16.67 -1.88
N GLN A 46 -0.19 15.83 -2.23
CA GLN A 46 -0.84 15.89 -3.53
C GLN A 46 -1.53 17.24 -3.73
N ASN A 47 -2.21 17.72 -2.71
CA ASN A 47 -2.90 19.02 -2.74
C ASN A 47 -1.92 20.21 -2.82
N GLN A 48 -0.66 19.99 -2.44
CA GLN A 48 0.40 20.99 -2.61
C GLN A 48 0.97 21.00 -4.03
N GLY A 49 0.44 20.18 -4.93
CA GLY A 49 0.86 20.13 -6.32
C GLY A 49 1.89 19.05 -6.64
N ARG A 50 2.14 18.12 -5.74
CA ARG A 50 3.06 17.01 -5.97
C ARG A 50 2.30 15.82 -6.52
N GLU A 51 2.98 15.02 -7.35
CA GLU A 51 2.45 13.76 -7.85
C GLU A 51 2.86 12.65 -6.89
N MET A 52 1.87 12.01 -6.27
CA MET A 52 2.13 10.99 -5.27
C MET A 52 1.87 9.59 -5.84
N ILE A 53 2.82 8.69 -5.60
CA ILE A 53 2.71 7.28 -6.01
C ILE A 53 2.96 6.44 -4.75
N LEU A 54 2.04 5.55 -4.46
CA LEU A 54 2.18 4.62 -3.35
C LEU A 54 2.52 3.23 -3.87
N VAL A 55 3.65 2.70 -3.43
CA VAL A 55 4.04 1.31 -3.69
C VAL A 55 3.81 0.55 -2.40
N THR A 56 2.88 -0.36 -2.42
CA THR A 56 2.45 -1.08 -1.22
C THR A 56 2.61 -2.58 -1.39
N SER A 57 2.92 -3.24 -0.28
CA SER A 57 2.90 -4.69 -0.16
C SER A 57 1.98 -5.08 0.98
N GLY A 58 1.85 -6.38 1.25
CA GLY A 58 1.04 -6.85 2.36
C GLY A 58 -0.25 -7.56 1.93
N ALA A 59 -0.46 -7.73 0.62
CA ALA A 59 -1.65 -8.42 0.13
C ALA A 59 -1.77 -9.84 0.68
N VAL A 60 -0.66 -10.58 0.78
CA VAL A 60 -0.67 -11.95 1.33
C VAL A 60 -1.12 -11.92 2.80
N ALA A 61 -0.54 -11.03 3.60
CA ALA A 61 -0.88 -10.92 5.02
C ALA A 61 -2.35 -10.60 5.23
N VAL A 62 -2.88 -9.67 4.45
CA VAL A 62 -4.30 -9.29 4.51
C VAL A 62 -5.19 -10.47 4.08
N GLY A 63 -4.79 -11.21 3.05
CA GLY A 63 -5.52 -12.38 2.59
C GLY A 63 -5.51 -13.52 3.62
N VAL A 64 -4.37 -13.76 4.25
CA VAL A 64 -4.24 -14.77 5.33
C VAL A 64 -5.19 -14.43 6.48
N ASP A 65 -5.22 -13.19 6.90
CA ASP A 65 -6.13 -12.75 7.96
C ASP A 65 -7.60 -12.94 7.54
N ARG A 66 -7.94 -12.51 6.35
CA ARG A 66 -9.32 -12.60 5.84
C ARG A 66 -9.81 -14.04 5.73
N LEU A 67 -8.93 -14.94 5.30
CA LEU A 67 -9.26 -16.36 5.16
C LEU A 67 -9.20 -17.11 6.49
N GLY A 68 -8.71 -16.47 7.55
CA GLY A 68 -8.58 -17.10 8.86
C GLY A 68 -7.55 -18.22 8.89
N LEU A 69 -6.52 -18.14 8.04
CA LEU A 69 -5.47 -19.14 7.99
C LEU A 69 -4.56 -19.04 9.23
N PRO A 70 -4.15 -20.18 9.79
CA PRO A 70 -3.29 -20.16 10.99
C PRO A 70 -1.89 -19.67 10.70
N GLU A 71 -1.43 -19.78 9.45
CA GLU A 71 -0.11 -19.34 9.04
C GLU A 71 -0.12 -18.99 7.55
N LYS A 72 0.96 -18.33 7.12
CA LYS A 72 1.17 -18.01 5.72
C LYS A 72 1.27 -19.27 4.88
N PRO A 73 0.61 -19.35 3.72
CA PRO A 73 0.72 -20.52 2.85
C PRO A 73 2.16 -20.76 2.40
N ARG A 74 2.52 -22.04 2.31
CA ARG A 74 3.88 -22.43 1.89
C ARG A 74 3.97 -22.71 0.41
N THR A 75 2.85 -22.96 -0.25
CA THR A 75 2.83 -23.24 -1.68
C THR A 75 2.65 -21.97 -2.48
N ILE A 76 3.13 -21.95 -3.72
CA ILE A 76 2.96 -20.81 -4.62
C ILE A 76 1.48 -20.57 -4.91
N PRO A 77 0.65 -21.59 -5.28
CA PRO A 77 -0.77 -21.38 -5.49
C PRO A 77 -1.49 -20.84 -4.25
N GLY A 78 -1.11 -21.31 -3.06
CA GLY A 78 -1.68 -20.81 -1.82
C GLY A 78 -1.36 -19.35 -1.57
N LYS A 79 -0.11 -18.95 -1.80
CA LYS A 79 0.31 -17.55 -1.68
C LYS A 79 -0.40 -16.66 -2.71
N GLN A 80 -0.55 -17.15 -3.94
CA GLN A 80 -1.26 -16.41 -4.98
C GLN A 80 -2.73 -16.22 -4.65
N ALA A 81 -3.39 -17.25 -4.11
CA ALA A 81 -4.78 -17.16 -3.69
C ALA A 81 -4.96 -16.15 -2.55
N ALA A 82 -4.09 -16.21 -1.53
CA ALA A 82 -4.12 -15.26 -0.42
C ALA A 82 -3.85 -13.83 -0.92
N ALA A 83 -2.88 -13.66 -1.81
CA ALA A 83 -2.54 -12.36 -2.38
C ALA A 83 -3.70 -11.78 -3.19
N ALA A 84 -4.40 -12.60 -3.98
CA ALA A 84 -5.52 -12.14 -4.79
C ALA A 84 -6.66 -11.60 -3.91
N ILE A 85 -7.00 -12.34 -2.86
CA ILE A 85 -8.03 -11.91 -1.91
C ILE A 85 -7.57 -10.66 -1.15
N GLY A 86 -6.35 -10.69 -0.64
CA GLY A 86 -5.79 -9.58 0.12
C GLY A 86 -5.62 -8.31 -0.70
N GLN A 87 -5.28 -8.44 -1.98
CA GLN A 87 -5.11 -7.31 -2.88
C GLN A 87 -6.43 -6.55 -3.07
N GLY A 88 -7.53 -7.25 -3.28
CA GLY A 88 -8.84 -6.64 -3.40
C GLY A 88 -9.23 -5.86 -2.15
N ILE A 89 -9.02 -6.48 -0.98
CA ILE A 89 -9.33 -5.85 0.31
C ILE A 89 -8.43 -4.64 0.55
N LEU A 90 -7.14 -4.78 0.27
CA LEU A 90 -6.17 -3.72 0.52
C LEU A 90 -6.44 -2.51 -0.38
N MET A 91 -6.72 -2.74 -1.66
CA MET A 91 -7.05 -1.66 -2.60
C MET A 91 -8.33 -0.95 -2.19
N HIS A 92 -9.36 -1.70 -1.79
CA HIS A 92 -10.60 -1.11 -1.30
C HIS A 92 -10.35 -0.26 -0.05
N THR A 93 -9.48 -0.74 0.83
CA THR A 93 -9.12 0.00 2.05
C THR A 93 -8.44 1.33 1.70
N TYR A 94 -7.44 1.31 0.81
CA TYR A 94 -6.77 2.54 0.38
C TYR A 94 -7.75 3.50 -0.30
N GLU A 95 -8.55 2.99 -1.22
CA GLU A 95 -9.55 3.79 -1.93
C GLU A 95 -10.46 4.51 -0.95
N LYS A 96 -10.94 3.80 0.06
CA LYS A 96 -11.82 4.34 1.08
C LYS A 96 -11.15 5.46 1.89
N PHE A 97 -9.92 5.22 2.36
CA PHE A 97 -9.20 6.23 3.14
C PHE A 97 -8.83 7.45 2.30
N PHE A 98 -8.36 7.25 1.08
CA PHE A 98 -8.02 8.38 0.20
C PHE A 98 -9.27 9.17 -0.22
N ALA A 99 -10.41 8.51 -0.40
CA ALA A 99 -11.67 9.19 -0.72
C ALA A 99 -12.09 10.14 0.41
N GLU A 100 -11.80 9.79 1.66
CA GLU A 100 -12.06 10.66 2.81
C GLU A 100 -11.36 12.02 2.67
N TYR A 101 -10.22 12.05 2.01
CA TYR A 101 -9.43 13.25 1.77
C TYR A 101 -9.61 13.79 0.35
N GLY A 102 -10.68 13.36 -0.34
CA GLY A 102 -11.04 13.88 -1.65
C GLY A 102 -10.16 13.39 -2.80
N GLN A 103 -9.39 12.33 -2.62
CA GLN A 103 -8.49 11.83 -3.64
C GLN A 103 -9.12 10.68 -4.42
N ILE A 104 -8.85 10.67 -5.72
CA ILE A 104 -9.18 9.55 -6.60
C ILE A 104 -7.92 8.73 -6.78
N VAL A 105 -8.01 7.42 -6.56
CA VAL A 105 -6.88 6.51 -6.70
C VAL A 105 -7.10 5.58 -7.88
N ALA A 106 -6.00 5.22 -8.53
CA ALA A 106 -5.99 4.20 -9.57
C ALA A 106 -4.93 3.18 -9.20
N GLN A 107 -5.23 1.92 -9.48
CA GLN A 107 -4.32 0.82 -9.21
C GLN A 107 -3.57 0.42 -10.47
N VAL A 108 -2.26 0.22 -10.32
CA VAL A 108 -1.43 -0.38 -11.36
C VAL A 108 -0.86 -1.67 -10.78
N LEU A 109 -1.13 -2.78 -11.44
CA LEU A 109 -0.55 -4.06 -11.09
C LEU A 109 0.70 -4.27 -11.91
N LEU A 110 1.83 -4.40 -11.21
CA LEU A 110 3.10 -4.69 -11.85
C LEU A 110 3.34 -6.18 -11.76
N THR A 111 3.36 -6.83 -12.90
CA THR A 111 3.73 -8.24 -12.98
C THR A 111 5.19 -8.36 -13.38
N ARG A 112 5.84 -9.41 -12.84
CA ARG A 112 7.20 -9.72 -13.24
C ARG A 112 7.17 -10.22 -14.68
N MET A 113 7.81 -9.48 -15.57
CA MET A 113 8.00 -9.96 -16.92
C MET A 113 9.18 -10.93 -16.91
N GLU A 114 8.89 -12.17 -17.27
CA GLU A 114 9.94 -13.13 -17.52
C GLU A 114 10.38 -12.98 -18.96
N ALA A 115 11.67 -12.74 -19.09
CA ALA A 115 12.29 -12.66 -20.40
C ALA A 115 12.32 -14.04 -21.07
#